data_6f818c07e31dee507c3e2c2679ff1d5e
#
_entry.id   6f818c07e31dee507c3e2c2679ff1d5e
#
_cell.length_a   1.000
_cell.length_b   1.000
_cell.length_c   1.000
_cell.angle_alpha   90.00
_cell.angle_beta   90.00
_cell.angle_gamma   90.00
#
_symmetry.space_group_name_H-M   'P 1'
#
loop_
_entity.id
_entity.type
_entity.pdbx_description
1 polymer ?
#
loop_
_entity_poly.entity_id
_entity_poly.type
_entity_poly.pdbx_seq_one_letter_code
_entity_poly.pdbx_strand_id
1 'polypeptide(L)'
;MLAFPVFFFSLFINLITFLYAGVLVHRSKIAGIHQLADATAVSNWVLTFSKFLALIKMQVLLLAIIMVAGIVVQAYNSYYRFEIGHYLFDLYGIHFAGFLIWAFAALFIQTIFTNPFLGLFMLILFSFGMNELPQLGIEKAVFRFNQNPEPDFFLKYSDLSGYGYSLIPYFLYKAYWLLSGMVLFFGSVLLWQRGLMESLRERWKVLKFRCTGA
;
A
#
# COMPACT_ATOMS: atom_id res chain seq x y z
N MET A 1 -10.37 -19.02 -12.18
CA MET A 1 -10.19 -18.06 -13.29
C MET A 1 -9.69 -16.67 -12.86
N LEU A 2 -10.01 -16.18 -11.65
CA LEU A 2 -9.55 -14.84 -11.17
C LEU A 2 -8.07 -14.74 -10.80
N ALA A 3 -7.39 -15.83 -10.45
CA ALA A 3 -6.02 -15.80 -9.95
C ALA A 3 -5.00 -15.19 -10.93
N PHE A 4 -5.12 -15.50 -12.21
CA PHE A 4 -4.18 -15.00 -13.22
C PHE A 4 -4.34 -13.49 -13.50
N PRO A 5 -5.56 -12.96 -13.77
CA PRO A 5 -5.73 -11.51 -13.91
C PRO A 5 -5.32 -10.74 -12.66
N VAL A 6 -5.69 -11.20 -11.46
CA VAL A 6 -5.36 -10.53 -10.20
C VAL A 6 -3.84 -10.43 -9.98
N PHE A 7 -3.07 -11.45 -10.33
CA PHE A 7 -1.62 -11.41 -10.21
C PHE A 7 -1.00 -10.31 -11.08
N PHE A 8 -1.35 -10.24 -12.36
CA PHE A 8 -0.86 -9.18 -13.25
C PHE A 8 -1.33 -7.80 -12.83
N PHE A 9 -2.62 -7.65 -12.52
CA PHE A 9 -3.17 -6.37 -12.09
C PHE A 9 -2.60 -5.91 -10.74
N SER A 10 -2.18 -6.81 -9.85
CA SER A 10 -1.57 -6.43 -8.58
C SER A 10 -0.27 -5.66 -8.75
N LEU A 11 0.55 -6.04 -9.74
CA LEU A 11 1.77 -5.29 -10.07
C LEU A 11 1.43 -3.88 -10.56
N PHE A 12 0.44 -3.75 -11.45
CA PHE A 12 -0.01 -2.44 -11.94
C PHE A 12 -0.61 -1.58 -10.84
N ILE A 13 -1.45 -2.14 -9.96
CA ILE A 13 -2.02 -1.40 -8.82
C ILE A 13 -0.91 -0.90 -7.90
N ASN A 14 0.08 -1.73 -7.58
CA ASN A 14 1.20 -1.32 -6.74
C ASN A 14 2.03 -0.23 -7.42
N LEU A 15 2.34 -0.37 -8.71
CA LEU A 15 3.08 0.64 -9.46
C LEU A 15 2.33 1.98 -9.49
N ILE A 16 1.03 1.96 -9.79
CA ILE A 16 0.18 3.16 -9.77
C ILE A 16 0.13 3.75 -8.37
N THR A 17 0.02 2.92 -7.32
CA THR A 17 0.03 3.36 -5.92
C THR A 17 1.34 4.08 -5.58
N PHE A 18 2.48 3.55 -6.03
CA PHE A 18 3.80 4.16 -5.79
C PHE A 18 3.96 5.49 -6.51
N LEU A 19 3.56 5.56 -7.79
CA LEU A 19 3.57 6.79 -8.58
C LEU A 19 2.65 7.85 -7.96
N TYR A 20 1.43 7.46 -7.65
CA TYR A 20 0.43 8.39 -7.12
C TYR A 20 0.77 8.89 -5.72
N ALA A 21 1.38 8.05 -4.87
CA ALA A 21 1.92 8.48 -3.58
C ALA A 21 2.98 9.57 -3.74
N GLY A 22 3.89 9.41 -4.72
CA GLY A 22 4.88 10.44 -5.07
C GLY A 22 4.24 11.75 -5.47
N VAL A 23 3.26 11.71 -6.37
CA VAL A 23 2.52 12.90 -6.80
C VAL A 23 1.81 13.57 -5.61
N LEU A 24 1.11 12.81 -4.77
CA LEU A 24 0.36 13.35 -3.63
C LEU A 24 1.27 14.01 -2.59
N VAL A 25 2.41 13.39 -2.29
CA VAL A 25 3.34 13.93 -1.28
C VAL A 25 4.02 15.19 -1.79
N HIS A 26 4.44 15.21 -3.05
CA HIS A 26 5.24 16.32 -3.59
C HIS A 26 4.43 17.39 -4.34
N ARG A 27 3.11 17.19 -4.50
CA ARG A 27 2.24 18.09 -5.28
C ARG A 27 2.36 19.57 -4.89
N SER A 28 2.32 19.87 -3.60
CA SER A 28 2.41 21.26 -3.11
C SER A 28 3.77 21.90 -3.41
N LYS A 29 4.83 21.11 -3.39
CA LYS A 29 6.20 21.56 -3.72
C LYS A 29 6.36 21.79 -5.21
N ILE A 30 5.87 20.87 -6.04
CA ILE A 30 5.92 20.97 -7.50
C ILE A 30 5.11 22.16 -8.00
N ALA A 31 3.95 22.43 -7.38
CA ALA A 31 3.10 23.58 -7.72
C ALA A 31 3.57 24.92 -7.14
N GLY A 32 4.66 24.95 -6.36
CA GLY A 32 5.20 26.16 -5.74
C GLY A 32 4.33 26.75 -4.61
N ILE A 33 3.22 26.08 -4.23
CA ILE A 33 2.26 26.57 -3.22
C ILE A 33 2.55 26.04 -1.81
N HIS A 34 3.68 25.38 -1.61
CA HIS A 34 4.03 24.76 -0.32
C HIS A 34 4.09 25.77 0.83
N GLN A 35 4.63 26.99 0.59
CA GLN A 35 4.71 28.03 1.62
C GLN A 35 3.31 28.46 2.10
N LEU A 36 2.35 28.60 1.18
CA LEU A 36 0.98 28.92 1.52
C LEU A 36 0.28 27.79 2.27
N ALA A 37 0.49 26.54 1.81
CA ALA A 37 -0.07 25.35 2.46
C ALA A 37 0.52 25.14 3.87
N ASP A 38 1.82 25.42 4.05
CA ASP A 38 2.52 25.26 5.32
C ASP A 38 2.19 26.38 6.33
N ALA A 39 1.77 27.58 5.84
CA ALA A 39 1.29 28.67 6.67
C ALA A 39 -0.11 28.41 7.28
N THR A 40 -0.85 27.43 6.76
CA THR A 40 -2.17 27.08 7.31
C THR A 40 -2.06 26.38 8.66
N ALA A 41 -3.01 26.63 9.56
CA ALA A 41 -3.08 26.03 10.90
C ALA A 41 -3.50 24.53 10.91
N VAL A 42 -3.44 23.85 9.76
CA VAL A 42 -3.83 22.44 9.62
C VAL A 42 -2.75 21.54 10.22
N SER A 43 -3.11 20.56 11.05
CA SER A 43 -2.16 19.63 11.66
C SER A 43 -1.53 18.67 10.62
N ASN A 44 -0.30 18.18 10.87
CA ASN A 44 0.37 17.20 10.00
C ASN A 44 -0.45 15.92 9.85
N TRP A 45 -1.19 15.55 10.88
CA TRP A 45 -2.11 14.41 10.89
C TRP A 45 -3.14 14.52 9.78
N VAL A 46 -3.84 15.64 9.73
CA VAL A 46 -4.89 15.86 8.73
C VAL A 46 -4.30 15.86 7.31
N LEU A 47 -3.13 16.49 7.11
CA LEU A 47 -2.46 16.52 5.83
C LEU A 47 -2.04 15.12 5.36
N THR A 48 -1.41 14.33 6.23
CA THR A 48 -0.97 12.98 5.89
C THR A 48 -2.15 12.04 5.70
N PHE A 49 -3.16 12.12 6.59
CA PHE A 49 -4.35 11.30 6.52
C PHE A 49 -5.18 11.55 5.26
N SER A 50 -5.32 12.82 4.84
CA SER A 50 -6.02 13.14 3.59
C SER A 50 -5.34 12.52 2.37
N LYS A 51 -4.01 12.48 2.33
CA LYS A 51 -3.25 11.84 1.25
C LYS A 51 -3.40 10.32 1.27
N PHE A 52 -3.39 9.74 2.48
CA PHE A 52 -3.64 8.32 2.66
C PHE A 52 -5.05 7.92 2.19
N LEU A 53 -6.07 8.70 2.56
CA LEU A 53 -7.43 8.50 2.07
C LEU A 53 -7.55 8.61 0.54
N ALA A 54 -6.80 9.52 -0.07
CA ALA A 54 -6.76 9.64 -1.53
C ALA A 54 -6.15 8.38 -2.18
N LEU A 55 -5.11 7.78 -1.58
CA LEU A 55 -4.54 6.50 -2.03
C LEU A 55 -5.55 5.36 -1.90
N ILE A 56 -6.23 5.25 -0.76
CA ILE A 56 -7.28 4.25 -0.54
C ILE A 56 -8.38 4.39 -1.61
N LYS A 57 -8.88 5.61 -1.81
CA LYS A 57 -9.93 5.86 -2.80
C LYS A 57 -9.50 5.45 -4.20
N MET A 58 -8.28 5.74 -4.59
CA MET A 58 -7.72 5.31 -5.87
C MET A 58 -7.66 3.79 -5.98
N GLN A 59 -7.17 3.08 -4.95
CA GLN A 59 -7.09 1.61 -4.93
C GLN A 59 -8.47 0.97 -5.03
N VAL A 60 -9.46 1.46 -4.26
CA VAL A 60 -10.84 0.99 -4.33
C VAL A 60 -11.42 1.16 -5.74
N LEU A 61 -11.14 2.29 -6.41
CA LEU A 61 -11.58 2.53 -7.76
C LEU A 61 -10.92 1.60 -8.77
N LEU A 62 -9.61 1.35 -8.65
CA LEU A 62 -8.90 0.40 -9.51
C LEU A 62 -9.43 -1.03 -9.34
N LEU A 63 -9.72 -1.46 -8.10
CA LEU A 63 -10.32 -2.76 -7.85
C LEU A 63 -11.73 -2.88 -8.44
N ALA A 64 -12.52 -1.80 -8.40
CA ALA A 64 -13.83 -1.77 -9.06
C ALA A 64 -13.71 -1.94 -10.58
N ILE A 65 -12.71 -1.29 -11.21
CA ILE A 65 -12.44 -1.47 -12.65
C ILE A 65 -12.09 -2.92 -12.96
N ILE A 66 -11.24 -3.56 -12.16
CA ILE A 66 -10.87 -4.98 -12.33
C ILE A 66 -12.09 -5.89 -12.18
N MET A 67 -12.95 -5.60 -11.20
CA MET A 67 -14.19 -6.36 -11.01
C MET A 67 -15.10 -6.29 -12.26
N VAL A 68 -15.31 -5.08 -12.78
CA VAL A 68 -16.11 -4.88 -14.00
C VAL A 68 -15.47 -5.59 -15.20
N ALA A 69 -14.15 -5.47 -15.37
CA ALA A 69 -13.44 -6.17 -16.43
C ALA A 69 -13.59 -7.71 -16.31
N GLY A 70 -13.50 -8.25 -15.09
CA GLY A 70 -13.73 -9.68 -14.83
C GLY A 70 -15.13 -10.13 -15.22
N ILE A 71 -16.17 -9.36 -14.89
CA ILE A 71 -17.56 -9.63 -15.25
C ILE A 71 -17.73 -9.60 -16.77
N VAL A 72 -17.15 -8.62 -17.46
CA VAL A 72 -17.21 -8.52 -18.92
C VAL A 72 -16.55 -9.72 -19.60
N VAL A 73 -15.39 -10.15 -19.12
CA VAL A 73 -14.71 -11.35 -19.64
C VAL A 73 -15.52 -12.62 -19.40
N GLN A 74 -16.21 -12.75 -18.26
CA GLN A 74 -17.13 -13.87 -18.03
C GLN A 74 -18.31 -13.87 -19.00
N ALA A 75 -18.93 -12.71 -19.21
CA ALA A 75 -20.04 -12.58 -20.15
C ALA A 75 -19.60 -12.93 -21.58
N TYR A 76 -18.40 -12.49 -21.99
CA TYR A 76 -17.83 -12.81 -23.30
C TYR A 76 -17.63 -14.32 -23.52
N ASN A 77 -17.24 -15.05 -22.46
CA ASN A 77 -17.09 -16.50 -22.49
C ASN A 77 -18.44 -17.26 -22.27
N SER A 78 -19.56 -16.60 -22.43
CA SER A 78 -20.92 -17.17 -22.30
C SER A 78 -21.21 -17.77 -20.91
N TYR A 79 -20.48 -17.33 -19.86
CA TYR A 79 -20.70 -17.75 -18.49
C TYR A 79 -21.48 -16.67 -17.72
N TYR A 80 -22.78 -16.88 -17.54
CA TYR A 80 -23.71 -15.88 -16.99
C TYR A 80 -24.01 -16.07 -15.50
N ARG A 81 -23.35 -17.02 -14.80
CA ARG A 81 -23.49 -17.15 -13.35
C ARG A 81 -22.50 -16.21 -12.67
N PHE A 82 -22.96 -15.00 -12.36
CA PHE A 82 -22.15 -13.98 -11.70
C PHE A 82 -22.25 -14.12 -10.19
N GLU A 83 -21.19 -14.55 -9.55
CA GLU A 83 -21.06 -14.61 -8.07
C GLU A 83 -20.45 -13.31 -7.53
N ILE A 84 -21.23 -12.20 -7.59
CA ILE A 84 -20.77 -10.86 -7.21
C ILE A 84 -20.26 -10.83 -5.78
N GLY A 85 -20.88 -11.57 -4.84
CA GLY A 85 -20.44 -11.68 -3.45
C GLY A 85 -19.03 -12.28 -3.33
N HIS A 86 -18.71 -13.27 -4.16
CA HIS A 86 -17.38 -13.87 -4.21
C HIS A 86 -16.33 -12.89 -4.76
N TYR A 87 -16.66 -12.15 -5.82
CA TYR A 87 -15.79 -11.10 -6.36
C TYR A 87 -15.50 -10.01 -5.33
N LEU A 88 -16.53 -9.54 -4.61
CA LEU A 88 -16.36 -8.53 -3.58
C LEU A 88 -15.48 -9.04 -2.45
N PHE A 89 -15.72 -10.27 -1.97
CA PHE A 89 -14.93 -10.83 -0.88
C PHE A 89 -13.47 -11.04 -1.29
N ASP A 90 -13.22 -11.56 -2.48
CA ASP A 90 -11.86 -11.83 -2.97
C ASP A 90 -11.09 -10.51 -3.18
N LEU A 91 -11.66 -9.55 -3.91
CA LEU A 91 -10.98 -8.30 -4.23
C LEU A 91 -10.84 -7.37 -3.01
N TYR A 92 -11.93 -7.14 -2.29
CA TYR A 92 -11.95 -6.16 -1.19
C TYR A 92 -11.69 -6.77 0.19
N GLY A 93 -11.99 -8.05 0.40
CA GLY A 93 -11.67 -8.74 1.65
C GLY A 93 -10.22 -9.23 1.69
N ILE A 94 -9.77 -9.88 0.63
CA ILE A 94 -8.47 -10.53 0.59
C ILE A 94 -7.39 -9.63 0.02
N HIS A 95 -7.52 -9.22 -1.24
CA HIS A 95 -6.45 -8.51 -1.96
C HIS A 95 -6.26 -7.07 -1.48
N PHE A 96 -7.33 -6.36 -1.13
CA PHE A 96 -7.26 -4.96 -0.71
C PHE A 96 -6.37 -4.74 0.52
N ALA A 97 -6.36 -5.67 1.50
CA ALA A 97 -5.47 -5.59 2.66
C ALA A 97 -3.99 -5.50 2.24
N GLY A 98 -3.60 -6.26 1.23
CA GLY A 98 -2.24 -6.21 0.68
C GLY A 98 -1.90 -4.87 0.05
N PHE A 99 -2.81 -4.30 -0.73
CA PHE A 99 -2.62 -2.98 -1.34
C PHE A 99 -2.56 -1.86 -0.31
N LEU A 100 -3.35 -1.96 0.76
CA LEU A 100 -3.34 -1.01 1.86
C LEU A 100 -1.98 -0.99 2.57
N ILE A 101 -1.37 -2.15 2.81
CA ILE A 101 -0.04 -2.26 3.40
C ILE A 101 1.00 -1.56 2.50
N TRP A 102 0.94 -1.77 1.19
CA TRP A 102 1.82 -1.08 0.24
C TRP A 102 1.56 0.43 0.17
N ALA A 103 0.32 0.89 0.37
CA ALA A 103 0.01 2.32 0.45
C ALA A 103 0.68 2.99 1.66
N PHE A 104 0.72 2.33 2.83
CA PHE A 104 1.45 2.82 4.00
C PHE A 104 2.96 2.94 3.72
N ALA A 105 3.57 1.90 3.14
CA ALA A 105 4.97 1.91 2.78
C ALA A 105 5.29 2.99 1.75
N ALA A 106 4.45 3.13 0.73
CA ALA A 106 4.61 4.14 -0.32
C ALA A 106 4.58 5.55 0.26
N LEU A 107 3.63 5.85 1.13
CA LEU A 107 3.49 7.14 1.77
C LEU A 107 4.70 7.45 2.68
N PHE A 108 5.15 6.47 3.45
CA PHE A 108 6.31 6.60 4.33
C PHE A 108 7.60 6.88 3.54
N ILE A 109 7.91 6.08 2.53
CA ILE A 109 9.11 6.23 1.72
C ILE A 109 9.08 7.57 0.97
N GLN A 110 7.95 7.93 0.37
CA GLN A 110 7.82 9.22 -0.33
C GLN A 110 7.93 10.43 0.61
N THR A 111 7.61 10.28 1.89
CA THR A 111 7.80 11.35 2.89
C THR A 111 9.27 11.51 3.26
N ILE A 112 10.06 10.42 3.27
CA ILE A 112 11.50 10.48 3.57
C ILE A 112 12.27 11.15 2.43
N PHE A 113 11.99 10.80 1.19
CA PHE A 113 12.72 11.31 0.04
C PHE A 113 12.16 12.67 -0.41
N THR A 114 13.06 13.58 -0.78
CA THR A 114 12.68 14.91 -1.30
C THR A 114 12.31 14.89 -2.78
N ASN A 115 12.78 13.89 -3.51
CA ASN A 115 12.53 13.72 -4.95
C ASN A 115 11.56 12.55 -5.15
N PRO A 116 10.40 12.77 -5.84
CA PRO A 116 9.41 11.73 -6.08
C PRO A 116 9.96 10.55 -6.89
N PHE A 117 10.88 10.79 -7.82
CA PHE A 117 11.49 9.73 -8.63
C PHE A 117 12.44 8.85 -7.80
N LEU A 118 13.20 9.47 -6.89
CA LEU A 118 14.06 8.71 -5.97
C LEU A 118 13.23 7.85 -5.02
N GLY A 119 12.13 8.40 -4.48
CA GLY A 119 11.18 7.66 -3.66
C GLY A 119 10.54 6.50 -4.41
N LEU A 120 10.15 6.70 -5.67
CA LEU A 120 9.63 5.63 -6.53
C LEU A 120 10.68 4.53 -6.75
N PHE A 121 11.91 4.91 -7.10
CA PHE A 121 13.00 3.96 -7.31
C PHE A 121 13.27 3.11 -6.06
N MET A 122 13.30 3.75 -4.88
CA MET A 122 13.47 3.05 -3.61
C MET A 122 12.33 2.11 -3.26
N LEU A 123 11.08 2.46 -3.61
CA LEU A 123 9.92 1.58 -3.44
C LEU A 123 10.01 0.34 -4.33
N ILE A 124 10.40 0.53 -5.58
CA ILE A 124 10.59 -0.57 -6.53
C ILE A 124 11.73 -1.47 -6.04
N LEU A 125 12.86 -0.90 -5.68
CA LEU A 125 14.01 -1.64 -5.14
C LEU A 125 13.63 -2.42 -3.88
N PHE A 126 12.87 -1.81 -2.97
CA PHE A 126 12.38 -2.46 -1.76
C PHE A 126 11.44 -3.63 -2.09
N SER A 127 10.53 -3.44 -3.05
CA SER A 127 9.60 -4.49 -3.49
C SER A 127 10.34 -5.68 -4.10
N PHE A 128 11.33 -5.45 -4.98
CA PHE A 128 12.16 -6.52 -5.54
C PHE A 128 13.04 -7.17 -4.47
N GLY A 129 13.69 -6.38 -3.62
CA GLY A 129 14.54 -6.90 -2.55
C GLY A 129 13.78 -7.86 -1.61
N MET A 130 12.50 -7.57 -1.30
CA MET A 130 11.68 -8.47 -0.50
C MET A 130 11.38 -9.81 -1.19
N ASN A 131 11.36 -9.86 -2.51
CA ASN A 131 11.17 -11.10 -3.25
C ASN A 131 12.44 -11.97 -3.27
N GLU A 132 13.62 -11.35 -3.18
CA GLU A 132 14.91 -12.06 -3.21
C GLU A 132 15.37 -12.55 -1.83
N LEU A 133 14.73 -12.14 -0.73
CA LEU A 133 15.09 -12.56 0.63
C LEU A 133 15.18 -14.09 0.84
N PRO A 134 14.32 -14.94 0.23
CA PRO A 134 14.45 -16.39 0.34
C PRO A 134 15.78 -16.92 -0.16
N GLN A 135 16.33 -16.33 -1.24
CA GLN A 135 17.64 -16.71 -1.79
C GLN A 135 18.80 -16.39 -0.83
N LEU A 136 18.58 -15.42 0.08
CA LEU A 136 19.52 -15.05 1.14
C LEU A 136 19.32 -15.86 2.44
N GLY A 137 18.48 -16.90 2.42
CA GLY A 137 18.20 -17.76 3.56
C GLY A 137 17.10 -17.25 4.52
N ILE A 138 16.40 -16.15 4.17
CA ILE A 138 15.28 -15.62 4.96
C ILE A 138 13.97 -16.14 4.35
N GLU A 139 13.65 -17.39 4.64
CA GLU A 139 12.47 -18.06 4.06
C GLU A 139 11.17 -17.67 4.75
N LYS A 140 11.20 -17.37 6.07
CA LYS A 140 9.99 -17.09 6.84
C LYS A 140 9.25 -15.85 6.33
N ALA A 141 8.00 -16.03 5.93
CA ALA A 141 7.13 -14.98 5.41
C ALA A 141 6.95 -13.81 6.38
N VAL A 142 7.06 -14.03 7.70
CA VAL A 142 6.96 -12.98 8.73
C VAL A 142 8.02 -11.86 8.56
N PHE A 143 9.18 -12.17 7.98
CA PHE A 143 10.23 -11.19 7.73
C PHE A 143 10.14 -10.55 6.33
N ARG A 144 9.29 -11.06 5.47
CA ARG A 144 9.11 -10.56 4.10
C ARG A 144 7.90 -9.64 4.04
N PHE A 145 8.15 -8.36 3.84
CA PHE A 145 7.11 -7.32 3.85
C PHE A 145 5.96 -7.67 2.90
N ASN A 146 4.76 -7.83 3.47
CA ASN A 146 3.51 -8.10 2.75
C ASN A 146 3.52 -9.30 1.78
N GLN A 147 4.54 -10.16 1.85
CA GLN A 147 4.55 -11.40 1.08
C GLN A 147 3.48 -12.36 1.61
N ASN A 148 2.94 -13.19 0.75
CA ASN A 148 2.02 -14.22 1.20
C ASN A 148 2.80 -15.30 1.97
N PRO A 149 2.23 -15.86 3.04
CA PRO A 149 2.83 -17.03 3.69
C PRO A 149 2.99 -18.17 2.67
N GLU A 150 3.82 -19.13 2.99
CA GLU A 150 4.25 -20.24 2.13
C GLU A 150 3.13 -20.95 1.35
N PRO A 151 3.47 -21.74 0.30
CA PRO A 151 2.50 -22.34 -0.63
C PRO A 151 1.38 -23.15 0.04
N ASP A 152 1.61 -23.68 1.23
CA ASP A 152 0.63 -24.47 1.98
C ASP A 152 -0.47 -23.61 2.63
N PHE A 153 -0.22 -22.32 2.81
CA PHE A 153 -1.18 -21.31 3.28
C PHE A 153 -1.83 -20.52 2.15
N PHE A 154 -1.66 -20.92 0.89
CA PHE A 154 -2.38 -20.29 -0.19
C PHE A 154 -3.89 -20.46 0.00
N LEU A 155 -4.59 -19.34 -0.04
CA LEU A 155 -6.03 -19.29 -0.14
C LEU A 155 -6.46 -19.99 -1.44
N LYS A 156 -6.62 -21.31 -1.38
CA LYS A 156 -7.21 -22.10 -2.46
C LYS A 156 -8.72 -22.12 -2.24
N TYR A 157 -9.45 -21.50 -3.13
CA TYR A 157 -10.89 -21.64 -3.15
C TYR A 157 -11.27 -23.05 -3.63
N SER A 158 -12.13 -23.71 -2.89
CA SER A 158 -12.73 -25.00 -3.25
C SER A 158 -14.25 -24.84 -3.28
N ASP A 159 -14.90 -25.32 -4.33
CA ASP A 159 -16.37 -25.24 -4.47
C ASP A 159 -17.12 -25.97 -3.34
N LEU A 160 -16.44 -26.91 -2.61
CA LEU A 160 -16.99 -27.66 -1.49
C LEU A 160 -16.80 -26.99 -0.14
N SER A 161 -15.66 -26.34 0.10
CA SER A 161 -15.29 -25.81 1.43
C SER A 161 -14.94 -24.32 1.42
N GLY A 162 -15.12 -23.63 0.30
CA GLY A 162 -14.71 -22.23 0.14
C GLY A 162 -13.21 -22.08 0.37
N TYR A 163 -12.81 -21.10 1.17
CA TYR A 163 -11.40 -20.90 1.57
C TYR A 163 -10.97 -21.75 2.77
N GLY A 164 -11.89 -22.48 3.41
CA GLY A 164 -11.62 -23.40 4.49
C GLY A 164 -10.85 -22.80 5.67
N TYR A 165 -9.93 -23.59 6.22
CA TYR A 165 -9.13 -23.22 7.41
C TYR A 165 -8.07 -22.14 7.14
N SER A 166 -7.72 -21.87 5.90
CA SER A 166 -6.63 -20.95 5.53
C SER A 166 -6.98 -19.48 5.74
N LEU A 167 -8.26 -19.16 5.93
CA LEU A 167 -8.73 -17.77 6.06
C LEU A 167 -8.26 -17.12 7.36
N ILE A 168 -8.35 -17.82 8.49
CA ILE A 168 -7.98 -17.29 9.82
C ILE A 168 -6.48 -16.97 9.88
N PRO A 169 -5.54 -17.89 9.57
CA PRO A 169 -4.12 -17.58 9.58
C PRO A 169 -3.76 -16.50 8.57
N TYR A 170 -4.43 -16.42 7.41
CA TYR A 170 -4.24 -15.36 6.45
C TYR A 170 -4.57 -13.99 7.04
N PHE A 171 -5.75 -13.82 7.66
CA PHE A 171 -6.14 -12.55 8.25
C PHE A 171 -5.26 -12.15 9.44
N LEU A 172 -4.84 -13.09 10.28
CA LEU A 172 -3.89 -12.82 11.37
C LEU A 172 -2.55 -12.31 10.82
N TYR A 173 -2.05 -12.93 9.77
CA TYR A 173 -0.83 -12.52 9.11
C TYR A 173 -0.97 -11.12 8.46
N LYS A 174 -2.09 -10.85 7.77
CA LYS A 174 -2.35 -9.52 7.19
C LYS A 174 -2.58 -8.47 8.27
N ALA A 175 -3.19 -8.80 9.40
CA ALA A 175 -3.34 -7.90 10.54
C ALA A 175 -1.99 -7.49 11.13
N TYR A 176 -1.04 -8.42 11.27
CA TYR A 176 0.33 -8.11 11.67
C TYR A 176 0.97 -7.06 10.75
N TRP A 177 0.87 -7.24 9.44
CA TRP A 177 1.42 -6.29 8.48
C TRP A 177 0.66 -4.96 8.42
N LEU A 178 -0.65 -4.97 8.65
CA LEU A 178 -1.45 -3.74 8.78
C LEU A 178 -1.02 -2.93 10.01
N LEU A 179 -0.78 -3.57 11.15
CA LEU A 179 -0.24 -2.91 12.34
C LEU A 179 1.14 -2.33 12.08
N SER A 180 2.04 -3.07 11.40
CA SER A 180 3.33 -2.55 10.95
C SER A 180 3.16 -1.35 10.01
N GLY A 181 2.20 -1.41 9.08
CA GLY A 181 1.83 -0.30 8.20
C GLY A 181 1.37 0.94 8.96
N MET A 182 0.57 0.76 10.02
CA MET A 182 0.17 1.88 10.89
C MET A 182 1.38 2.54 11.56
N VAL A 183 2.38 1.77 12.00
CA VAL A 183 3.63 2.33 12.54
C VAL A 183 4.34 3.17 11.48
N LEU A 184 4.41 2.70 10.23
CA LEU A 184 4.98 3.47 9.11
C LEU A 184 4.16 4.76 8.85
N PHE A 185 2.85 4.71 8.97
CA PHE A 185 1.99 5.87 8.83
C PHE A 185 2.27 6.92 9.92
N PHE A 186 2.37 6.51 11.19
CA PHE A 186 2.79 7.40 12.27
C PHE A 186 4.18 8.00 12.01
N GLY A 187 5.12 7.18 11.52
CA GLY A 187 6.43 7.66 11.07
C GLY A 187 6.31 8.73 9.99
N SER A 188 5.40 8.57 9.03
CA SER A 188 5.13 9.57 7.98
C SER A 188 4.63 10.89 8.55
N VAL A 189 3.73 10.84 9.54
CA VAL A 189 3.20 12.03 10.22
C VAL A 189 4.29 12.78 10.97
N LEU A 190 5.17 12.04 11.68
CA LEU A 190 6.29 12.62 12.44
C LEU A 190 7.36 13.23 11.54
N LEU A 191 7.66 12.57 10.40
CA LEU A 191 8.64 13.00 9.42
C LEU A 191 8.10 14.04 8.44
N TRP A 192 6.79 14.34 8.51
CA TRP A 192 6.17 15.32 7.61
C TRP A 192 6.83 16.68 7.71
N GLN A 193 7.31 17.17 6.57
CA GLN A 193 8.01 18.45 6.49
C GLN A 193 7.06 19.60 6.23
N ARG A 194 7.27 20.67 6.99
CA ARG A 194 6.74 22.01 6.73
C ARG A 194 7.90 22.98 6.54
N GLY A 195 7.75 23.91 5.63
CA GLY A 195 8.72 24.97 5.39
C GLY A 195 9.78 24.64 4.32
N LEU A 196 10.89 25.38 4.36
CA LEU A 196 12.01 25.25 3.43
C LEU A 196 12.65 23.85 3.50
N MET A 197 13.18 23.38 2.36
CA MET A 197 13.79 22.06 2.25
C MET A 197 14.94 21.89 3.26
N GLU A 198 14.69 21.16 4.35
CA GLU A 198 15.69 20.80 5.32
C GLU A 198 16.39 19.50 4.90
N SER A 199 17.67 19.40 5.21
CA SER A 199 18.45 18.17 5.01
C SER A 199 17.92 17.03 5.89
N LEU A 200 18.17 15.76 5.51
CA LEU A 200 17.79 14.59 6.33
C LEU A 200 18.33 14.66 7.77
N ARG A 201 19.51 15.29 7.99
CA ARG A 201 20.08 15.49 9.33
C ARG A 201 19.22 16.43 10.20
N GLU A 202 18.71 17.51 9.63
CA GLU A 202 17.86 18.47 10.34
C GLU A 202 16.51 17.85 10.70
N ARG A 203 15.97 17.02 9.81
CA ARG A 203 14.74 16.25 10.07
C ARG A 203 14.87 15.34 11.29
N TRP A 204 16.00 14.63 11.42
CA TRP A 204 16.29 13.78 12.57
C TRP A 204 16.40 14.59 13.87
N LYS A 205 16.96 15.81 13.84
CA LYS A 205 17.01 16.71 15.00
C LYS A 205 15.61 17.14 15.43
N VAL A 206 14.78 17.57 14.47
CA VAL A 206 13.39 17.97 14.74
C VAL A 206 12.57 16.79 15.27
N LEU A 207 12.78 15.59 14.74
CA LEU A 207 12.12 14.37 15.23
C LEU A 207 12.50 14.06 16.67
N LYS A 208 13.78 14.12 17.02
CA LYS A 208 14.25 13.95 18.41
C LYS A 208 13.59 14.98 19.33
N PHE A 209 13.54 16.23 18.93
CA PHE A 209 12.90 17.30 19.69
C PHE A 209 11.39 17.05 19.92
N ARG A 210 10.66 16.60 18.89
CA ARG A 210 9.24 16.26 18.99
C ARG A 210 8.96 15.04 19.86
N CYS A 211 9.88 14.07 19.91
CA CYS A 211 9.73 12.87 20.72
C CYS A 211 10.16 13.06 22.18
N THR A 212 11.08 13.99 22.47
CA THR A 212 11.57 14.24 23.84
C THR A 212 10.71 15.24 24.61
N GLY A 213 9.73 15.90 23.98
CA GLY A 213 8.76 16.75 24.71
C GLY A 213 9.38 17.94 25.43
N ALA A 214 10.59 18.37 25.06
CA ALA A 214 11.27 19.53 25.63
C ALA A 214 11.08 20.76 24.75
#